data_a1888de558cefe0efb6d79e2633bdeaa
#
_entry.id   a1888de558cefe0efb6d79e2633bdeaa
#
_cell.length_a   1.000
_cell.length_b   1.000
_cell.length_c   1.000
_cell.angle_alpha   90.00
_cell.angle_beta   90.00
_cell.angle_gamma   90.00
#
_symmetry.space_group_name_H-M   'P 1'
#
loop_
_entity.id
_entity.type
_entity.pdbx_description
1 polymer ?
#
loop_
_entity_poly.entity_id
_entity_poly.type
_entity_poly.pdbx_seq_one_letter_code
_entity_poly.pdbx_strand_id
1 'polypeptide(L)'
;ESAGYYAGQYNMAQWYPKMVVYDQEGWHADVFHAEGEFYGEFGDFKVEFDIPSSFIIAASGVVTAGDPGWSDVKVDTSIDYNVWLDIYNSTLSKPSEDVRRTVTFFAENVHDFAWVASEDFLYEGGVSIDGETDVHVLYDKERGDEWTKVVLERSINALDWLEQKFGNYSYPQITTTDRIKSGGMEYPMLVMNGRDSEGLIVHEYGHIYFYGIIANDEVDEAWLDEGLTTNQTTDYMMKRYGDHGFDTDLYDGYDRFPKRFWPLENDLHSDQWRAIRFMRSGHDENISRPSYLFNNGYAYSNNAYTKPSLMLFELKYFLGDSLYYAAMQHYYTKWNLKHVNEIRFIDSIEEFVGQELDWFFEPWLHTTRHLDYEISSFKRSLNEENNWDIELGISSKGTRFMPMLVETVFDDGTNDRRWWWNHLWRFQDTLRYSVDKRPVRVTLDPDAQTVDLDLRNNTTRMKKRVMFDWPGLWYQPRDEMVYLWSPYFYYNADESDIAPGINIDRNYGPYESTTFRANYAMETQKLYWYLSGWRQSVHHFPRSTFYFWGFDRPGVREFGSEIEKKWNRVYGRTPTHTFAAGFYVQPQYDAKRAEPL
;
A
#
# COMPACT_ATOMS: atom_id res chain seq x y z
N GLU A 1 11.22 -8.61 17.19
CA GLU A 1 10.89 -8.69 18.61
C GLU A 1 10.18 -7.41 19.05
N SER A 2 8.95 -7.54 19.53
CA SER A 2 8.12 -6.42 19.97
C SER A 2 8.39 -5.96 21.41
N ALA A 3 9.17 -6.73 22.17
CA ALA A 3 9.50 -6.48 23.56
C ALA A 3 10.97 -6.07 23.76
N GLY A 4 11.23 -5.21 24.75
CA GLY A 4 12.59 -4.82 25.11
C GLY A 4 12.67 -3.67 26.08
N TYR A 5 13.92 -3.36 26.44
CA TYR A 5 14.29 -2.20 27.25
C TYR A 5 15.34 -1.37 26.51
N TYR A 6 15.11 -0.09 26.41
CA TYR A 6 16.08 0.85 25.84
C TYR A 6 15.91 2.24 26.44
N ALA A 7 17.02 2.88 26.82
CA ALA A 7 17.06 4.27 27.30
C ALA A 7 16.04 4.62 28.42
N GLY A 8 15.76 3.69 29.34
CA GLY A 8 14.81 3.94 30.44
C GLY A 8 13.37 3.55 30.15
N GLN A 9 13.04 3.19 28.92
CA GLN A 9 11.71 2.76 28.51
C GLN A 9 11.63 1.23 28.41
N TYR A 10 10.55 0.66 28.93
CA TYR A 10 10.16 -0.74 28.79
C TYR A 10 8.97 -0.84 27.84
N ASN A 11 9.10 -1.71 26.82
CA ASN A 11 7.99 -2.19 26.02
C ASN A 11 7.93 -3.71 26.20
N MET A 12 6.93 -4.20 26.88
CA MET A 12 6.88 -5.61 27.31
C MET A 12 5.65 -6.32 26.78
N ALA A 13 5.93 -7.35 25.99
CA ALA A 13 4.93 -8.23 25.42
C ALA A 13 5.48 -9.66 25.40
N GLN A 14 4.61 -10.65 25.29
CA GLN A 14 4.98 -12.09 25.28
C GLN A 14 5.82 -12.49 26.52
N TRP A 15 5.55 -11.85 27.68
CA TRP A 15 6.34 -11.97 28.90
C TRP A 15 5.81 -13.03 29.87
N TYR A 16 4.66 -13.62 29.56
CA TYR A 16 3.99 -14.63 30.40
C TYR A 16 3.70 -15.89 29.56
N PRO A 17 3.49 -17.07 30.20
CA PRO A 17 3.04 -18.26 29.48
C PRO A 17 1.61 -18.07 28.97
N LYS A 18 1.42 -18.21 27.64
CA LYS A 18 0.10 -18.12 26.99
C LYS A 18 -0.57 -19.47 26.90
N MET A 19 -1.91 -19.49 27.00
CA MET A 19 -2.69 -20.64 26.63
C MET A 19 -2.71 -20.78 25.11
N VAL A 20 -2.41 -21.98 24.63
CA VAL A 20 -2.46 -22.31 23.20
C VAL A 20 -3.92 -22.41 22.76
N VAL A 21 -4.24 -21.86 21.61
CA VAL A 21 -5.58 -21.95 21.01
C VAL A 21 -5.92 -23.40 20.69
N TYR A 22 -7.18 -23.78 20.98
CA TYR A 22 -7.76 -25.05 20.58
C TYR A 22 -9.05 -24.79 19.81
N ASP A 23 -9.03 -25.10 18.54
CA ASP A 23 -10.19 -24.94 17.67
C ASP A 23 -10.55 -26.25 16.95
N GLN A 24 -11.29 -26.17 15.84
CA GLN A 24 -11.74 -27.33 15.08
C GLN A 24 -10.58 -28.11 14.40
N GLU A 25 -9.41 -27.49 14.23
CA GLU A 25 -8.21 -28.12 13.68
C GLU A 25 -7.32 -28.74 14.78
N GLY A 26 -7.64 -28.46 16.05
CA GLY A 26 -6.95 -28.98 17.22
C GLY A 26 -6.14 -27.93 17.97
N TRP A 27 -4.99 -28.32 18.53
CA TRP A 27 -4.09 -27.44 19.26
C TRP A 27 -3.12 -26.75 18.32
N HIS A 28 -3.10 -25.43 18.33
CA HIS A 28 -2.14 -24.58 17.57
C HIS A 28 -0.90 -24.30 18.40
N ALA A 29 -0.07 -25.33 18.60
CA ALA A 29 1.13 -25.25 19.42
C ALA A 29 2.37 -24.89 18.58
N ASP A 30 2.30 -23.74 17.89
CA ASP A 30 3.36 -23.30 17.00
C ASP A 30 4.60 -22.81 17.76
N VAL A 31 5.76 -23.07 17.18
CA VAL A 31 7.02 -22.48 17.63
C VAL A 31 7.12 -21.05 17.08
N PHE A 32 7.89 -20.21 17.76
CA PHE A 32 8.17 -18.87 17.26
C PHE A 32 8.85 -18.91 15.88
N HIS A 33 8.30 -18.17 14.93
CA HIS A 33 8.82 -17.97 13.58
C HIS A 33 9.34 -16.53 13.42
N ALA A 34 10.25 -16.31 12.47
CA ALA A 34 10.79 -14.98 12.18
C ALA A 34 9.84 -14.11 11.35
N GLU A 35 8.90 -14.73 10.65
CA GLU A 35 7.87 -14.12 9.84
C GLU A 35 6.51 -14.65 10.33
N GLY A 36 5.50 -13.79 10.37
CA GLY A 36 4.22 -14.05 11.03
C GLY A 36 4.24 -13.59 12.47
N GLU A 37 3.08 -13.35 13.04
CA GLU A 37 2.93 -12.80 14.38
C GLU A 37 2.41 -13.87 15.35
N PHE A 38 1.21 -13.76 15.88
CA PHE A 38 0.78 -14.59 16.99
C PHE A 38 -0.63 -15.18 16.77
N TYR A 39 -0.94 -16.20 17.56
CA TYR A 39 -2.29 -16.71 17.72
C TYR A 39 -2.54 -16.97 19.20
N GLY A 40 -3.51 -16.28 19.81
CA GLY A 40 -3.78 -16.29 21.23
C GLY A 40 -5.23 -16.62 21.55
N GLU A 41 -5.46 -17.37 22.65
CA GLU A 41 -6.79 -17.64 23.17
C GLU A 41 -7.34 -16.45 23.95
N PHE A 42 -8.62 -16.14 23.78
CA PHE A 42 -9.30 -15.10 24.56
C PHE A 42 -9.39 -15.47 26.04
N GLY A 43 -9.14 -14.49 26.89
CA GLY A 43 -9.20 -14.63 28.33
C GLY A 43 -9.25 -13.31 29.07
N ASP A 44 -9.44 -13.38 30.36
CA ASP A 44 -9.42 -12.24 31.25
C ASP A 44 -8.07 -12.13 31.94
N PHE A 45 -7.48 -10.94 31.90
CA PHE A 45 -6.19 -10.66 32.51
C PHE A 45 -6.37 -9.67 33.65
N LYS A 46 -5.94 -10.07 34.87
CA LYS A 46 -5.78 -9.17 36.00
C LYS A 46 -4.30 -9.11 36.36
N VAL A 47 -3.67 -7.97 36.08
CA VAL A 47 -2.24 -7.79 36.28
C VAL A 47 -1.99 -6.66 37.27
N GLU A 48 -1.27 -6.98 38.33
CA GLU A 48 -0.83 -6.03 39.37
C GLU A 48 0.65 -5.72 39.18
N PHE A 49 0.96 -4.44 39.06
CA PHE A 49 2.32 -3.93 38.98
C PHE A 49 2.75 -3.30 40.29
N ASP A 50 3.89 -3.70 40.81
CA ASP A 50 4.61 -3.03 41.90
C ASP A 50 5.89 -2.45 41.30
N ILE A 51 5.92 -1.14 41.07
CA ILE A 51 6.99 -0.43 40.38
C ILE A 51 7.47 0.80 41.16
N PRO A 52 8.68 1.33 40.89
CA PRO A 52 9.08 2.63 41.42
C PRO A 52 8.07 3.71 41.00
N SER A 53 7.72 4.59 41.92
CA SER A 53 6.69 5.61 41.67
C SER A 53 7.09 6.68 40.65
N SER A 54 8.37 6.71 40.25
CA SER A 54 8.87 7.54 39.16
C SER A 54 8.43 7.05 37.75
N PHE A 55 8.07 5.76 37.63
CA PHE A 55 7.61 5.23 36.33
C PHE A 55 6.13 5.54 36.08
N ILE A 56 5.87 5.97 34.86
CA ILE A 56 4.54 6.11 34.29
C ILE A 56 4.26 4.85 33.49
N ILE A 57 3.12 4.21 33.71
CA ILE A 57 2.79 2.90 33.11
C ILE A 57 1.47 2.93 32.35
N ALA A 58 1.43 2.24 31.21
CA ALA A 58 0.20 1.86 30.51
C ALA A 58 0.25 0.37 30.17
N ALA A 59 -0.94 -0.23 30.06
CA ALA A 59 -1.08 -1.66 29.74
C ALA A 59 -2.39 -1.92 29.00
N SER A 60 -2.50 -3.12 28.43
CA SER A 60 -3.79 -3.65 28.00
C SER A 60 -4.81 -3.59 29.14
N GLY A 61 -6.06 -3.21 28.83
CA GLY A 61 -7.14 -3.11 29.81
C GLY A 61 -7.26 -1.77 30.52
N VAL A 62 -8.11 -1.72 31.53
CA VAL A 62 -8.42 -0.52 32.30
C VAL A 62 -7.80 -0.57 33.68
N VAL A 63 -7.46 0.58 34.25
CA VAL A 63 -7.00 0.70 35.64
C VAL A 63 -8.18 0.43 36.57
N THR A 64 -8.04 -0.59 37.43
CA THR A 64 -9.08 -0.97 38.43
C THR A 64 -8.68 -0.62 39.86
N ALA A 65 -7.39 -0.44 40.13
CA ALA A 65 -6.87 0.02 41.43
C ALA A 65 -5.50 0.69 41.27
N GLY A 66 -5.19 1.61 42.18
CA GLY A 66 -3.93 2.34 42.18
C GLY A 66 -3.92 3.52 41.20
N ASP A 67 -2.71 4.08 41.00
CA ASP A 67 -2.49 5.24 40.12
C ASP A 67 -1.37 4.94 39.14
N PRO A 68 -1.61 4.95 37.80
CA PRO A 68 -0.60 4.72 36.77
C PRO A 68 0.38 5.90 36.61
N GLY A 69 0.16 7.03 37.29
CA GLY A 69 0.99 8.23 37.24
C GLY A 69 0.59 9.23 36.13
N TRP A 70 -0.50 9.01 35.43
CA TRP A 70 -0.91 9.83 34.27
C TRP A 70 -1.20 11.28 34.66
N SER A 71 -1.79 11.51 35.85
CA SER A 71 -2.08 12.85 36.38
C SER A 71 -0.83 13.68 36.63
N ASP A 72 0.27 13.03 36.98
CA ASP A 72 1.53 13.70 37.34
C ASP A 72 2.24 14.29 36.11
N VAL A 73 1.98 13.73 34.94
CA VAL A 73 2.66 14.03 33.66
C VAL A 73 1.68 14.46 32.54
N LYS A 74 0.47 14.89 32.93
CA LYS A 74 -0.54 15.34 31.98
C LYS A 74 -0.13 16.65 31.33
N VAL A 75 -0.03 16.65 29.99
CA VAL A 75 0.34 17.82 29.20
C VAL A 75 -0.81 18.85 29.18
N ASP A 76 -0.50 20.12 29.44
CA ASP A 76 -1.44 21.20 29.20
C ASP A 76 -1.37 21.64 27.73
N THR A 77 -2.27 21.12 26.95
CA THR A 77 -2.34 21.37 25.51
C THR A 77 -2.89 22.76 25.17
N SER A 78 -3.23 23.61 26.13
CA SER A 78 -3.69 24.99 25.88
C SER A 78 -2.54 25.96 25.58
N ILE A 79 -1.30 25.57 25.90
CA ILE A 79 -0.09 26.36 25.65
C ILE A 79 0.87 25.60 24.72
N ASP A 80 1.89 26.30 24.23
CA ASP A 80 2.95 25.68 23.43
C ASP A 80 3.70 24.61 24.21
N TYR A 81 4.05 23.49 23.56
CA TYR A 81 4.68 22.34 24.20
C TYR A 81 6.00 22.70 24.89
N ASN A 82 6.88 23.45 24.23
CA ASN A 82 8.18 23.80 24.77
C ASN A 82 8.06 24.73 25.97
N VAL A 83 7.07 25.65 25.94
CA VAL A 83 6.75 26.50 27.10
C VAL A 83 6.22 25.66 28.26
N TRP A 84 5.35 24.70 27.98
CA TRP A 84 4.84 23.78 29.00
C TRP A 84 5.98 22.93 29.58
N LEU A 85 6.85 22.37 28.74
CA LEU A 85 7.96 21.52 29.15
C LEU A 85 8.96 22.26 30.05
N ASP A 86 9.26 23.52 29.77
CA ASP A 86 10.11 24.37 30.61
C ASP A 86 9.50 24.55 32.01
N ILE A 87 8.20 24.83 32.11
CA ILE A 87 7.45 24.94 33.34
C ILE A 87 7.47 23.61 34.09
N TYR A 88 7.14 22.52 33.42
CA TYR A 88 7.11 21.16 33.95
C TYR A 88 8.48 20.79 34.55
N ASN A 89 9.57 20.94 33.82
CA ASN A 89 10.91 20.65 34.26
C ASN A 89 11.34 21.50 35.47
N SER A 90 10.88 22.75 35.56
CA SER A 90 11.18 23.65 36.69
C SER A 90 10.44 23.27 37.99
N THR A 91 9.31 22.58 37.85
CA THR A 91 8.47 22.16 38.99
C THR A 91 8.62 20.69 39.33
N LEU A 92 9.26 19.92 38.45
CA LEU A 92 9.41 18.47 38.60
C LEU A 92 10.19 18.11 39.88
N SER A 93 9.53 17.37 40.74
CA SER A 93 10.16 16.75 41.92
C SER A 93 10.07 15.24 41.75
N LYS A 94 11.13 14.61 41.25
CA LYS A 94 11.14 13.14 41.16
C LYS A 94 10.99 12.51 42.53
N PRO A 95 10.09 11.53 42.70
CA PRO A 95 10.00 10.74 43.91
C PRO A 95 11.34 10.06 44.25
N SER A 96 11.58 9.76 45.53
CA SER A 96 12.71 8.91 45.91
C SER A 96 12.55 7.53 45.26
N GLU A 97 13.64 6.91 44.82
CA GLU A 97 13.67 5.55 44.25
C GLU A 97 13.06 4.48 45.18
N ASP A 98 13.05 4.75 46.51
CA ASP A 98 12.47 3.87 47.52
C ASP A 98 10.92 3.93 47.54
N VAL A 99 10.29 4.93 46.90
CA VAL A 99 8.83 5.08 46.86
C VAL A 99 8.29 4.25 45.72
N ARG A 100 7.35 3.35 46.05
CA ARG A 100 6.73 2.46 45.07
C ARG A 100 5.25 2.76 44.93
N ARG A 101 4.71 2.46 43.74
CA ARG A 101 3.26 2.45 43.47
C ARG A 101 2.81 1.05 43.09
N THR A 102 1.60 0.69 43.51
CA THR A 102 0.92 -0.53 43.02
C THR A 102 -0.23 -0.11 42.16
N VAL A 103 -0.30 -0.70 40.96
CA VAL A 103 -1.35 -0.42 39.96
C VAL A 103 -1.89 -1.75 39.44
N THR A 104 -3.22 -1.87 39.36
CA THR A 104 -3.87 -3.05 38.80
C THR A 104 -4.59 -2.68 37.53
N PHE A 105 -4.26 -3.38 36.44
CA PHE A 105 -5.00 -3.36 35.18
C PHE A 105 -5.85 -4.61 35.04
N PHE A 106 -7.00 -4.44 34.43
CA PHE A 106 -7.90 -5.54 34.08
C PHE A 106 -8.30 -5.42 32.61
N ALA A 107 -8.05 -6.49 31.85
CA ALA A 107 -8.45 -6.64 30.46
C ALA A 107 -9.38 -7.84 30.35
N GLU A 108 -10.58 -7.63 29.81
CA GLU A 108 -11.61 -8.65 29.62
C GLU A 108 -11.68 -9.07 28.15
N ASN A 109 -11.75 -10.37 27.91
CA ASN A 109 -11.88 -10.94 26.57
C ASN A 109 -10.78 -10.49 25.58
N VAL A 110 -9.52 -10.56 25.98
CA VAL A 110 -8.36 -10.28 25.13
C VAL A 110 -7.50 -11.51 24.95
N HIS A 111 -6.84 -11.63 23.82
CA HIS A 111 -5.95 -12.76 23.51
C HIS A 111 -4.48 -12.50 23.84
N ASP A 112 -4.14 -11.30 24.29
CA ASP A 112 -2.80 -10.93 24.76
C ASP A 112 -2.83 -9.79 25.78
N PHE A 113 -1.73 -9.62 26.53
CA PHE A 113 -1.56 -8.54 27.48
C PHE A 113 -0.15 -7.95 27.38
N ALA A 114 -0.05 -6.72 26.95
CA ALA A 114 1.20 -5.97 26.85
C ALA A 114 1.21 -4.78 27.83
N TRP A 115 2.39 -4.26 28.12
CA TRP A 115 2.55 -3.07 28.94
C TRP A 115 3.81 -2.28 28.57
N VAL A 116 3.77 -0.99 28.84
CA VAL A 116 4.87 -0.07 28.66
C VAL A 116 5.10 0.75 29.90
N ALA A 117 6.34 1.13 30.20
CA ALA A 117 6.66 2.02 31.31
C ALA A 117 7.92 2.83 31.03
N SER A 118 7.91 4.10 31.43
CA SER A 118 9.06 5.00 31.36
C SER A 118 8.96 6.08 32.45
N GLU A 119 10.10 6.57 32.94
CA GLU A 119 10.15 7.77 33.81
C GLU A 119 9.98 9.07 33.02
N ASP A 120 10.14 9.02 31.70
CA ASP A 120 10.12 10.16 30.80
C ASP A 120 8.84 10.25 29.96
N PHE A 121 7.85 9.38 30.23
CA PHE A 121 6.56 9.46 29.56
C PHE A 121 5.77 10.68 29.99
N LEU A 122 5.13 11.30 29.00
CA LEU A 122 4.06 12.26 29.14
C LEU A 122 2.72 11.63 28.77
N TYR A 123 1.62 12.28 29.17
CA TYR A 123 0.28 11.74 28.98
C TYR A 123 -0.68 12.78 28.41
N GLU A 124 -1.46 12.34 27.42
CA GLU A 124 -2.68 13.00 26.96
C GLU A 124 -3.85 12.01 27.02
N GLY A 125 -5.04 12.49 27.27
CA GLY A 125 -6.25 11.65 27.29
C GLY A 125 -7.44 12.39 26.69
N GLY A 126 -8.29 11.65 26.00
CA GLY A 126 -9.51 12.08 25.37
C GLY A 126 -10.56 10.97 25.37
N VAL A 127 -11.61 11.15 24.61
CA VAL A 127 -12.65 10.16 24.37
C VAL A 127 -12.94 10.07 22.88
N SER A 128 -13.44 8.93 22.43
CA SER A 128 -13.94 8.74 21.05
C SER A 128 -15.01 9.78 20.70
N ILE A 129 -15.32 9.91 19.41
CA ILE A 129 -16.33 10.90 18.95
C ILE A 129 -17.72 10.59 19.50
N ASP A 130 -18.08 9.31 19.63
CA ASP A 130 -19.34 8.88 20.24
C ASP A 130 -19.37 8.98 21.78
N GLY A 131 -18.19 9.16 22.41
CA GLY A 131 -18.03 9.31 23.87
C GLY A 131 -18.01 8.00 24.66
N GLU A 132 -17.95 6.84 24.01
CA GLU A 132 -18.05 5.52 24.66
C GLU A 132 -16.66 4.93 24.98
N THR A 133 -15.58 5.36 24.32
CA THR A 133 -14.24 4.80 24.46
C THR A 133 -13.24 5.84 24.95
N ASP A 134 -12.52 5.53 26.03
CA ASP A 134 -11.41 6.37 26.50
C ASP A 134 -10.19 6.19 25.57
N VAL A 135 -9.59 7.31 25.14
CA VAL A 135 -8.40 7.32 24.27
C VAL A 135 -7.23 7.91 25.05
N HIS A 136 -6.18 7.11 25.23
CA HIS A 136 -4.97 7.50 25.95
C HIS A 136 -3.77 7.57 25.01
N VAL A 137 -2.88 8.53 25.24
CA VAL A 137 -1.62 8.67 24.51
C VAL A 137 -0.47 8.86 25.50
N LEU A 138 0.54 8.00 25.40
CA LEU A 138 1.77 8.11 26.18
C LEU A 138 2.99 8.15 25.26
N TYR A 139 3.88 9.10 25.48
CA TYR A 139 5.06 9.28 24.65
C TYR A 139 6.22 9.87 25.44
N ASP A 140 7.44 9.58 24.98
CA ASP A 140 8.64 10.18 25.55
C ASP A 140 8.63 11.71 25.38
N LYS A 141 9.02 12.45 26.40
CA LYS A 141 9.07 13.90 26.38
C LYS A 141 9.93 14.49 25.26
N GLU A 142 10.93 13.74 24.76
CA GLU A 142 11.76 14.18 23.63
C GLU A 142 10.98 14.21 22.30
N ARG A 143 9.84 13.52 22.25
CA ARG A 143 8.94 13.50 21.07
C ARG A 143 7.77 14.48 21.16
N GLY A 144 7.67 15.25 22.23
CA GLY A 144 6.50 16.09 22.47
C GLY A 144 6.19 17.11 21.39
N ASP A 145 7.19 17.65 20.69
CA ASP A 145 6.96 18.57 19.57
C ASP A 145 6.16 17.93 18.41
N GLU A 146 6.36 16.63 18.18
CA GLU A 146 5.70 15.88 17.11
C GLU A 146 4.37 15.25 17.56
N TRP A 147 4.31 14.79 18.83
CA TRP A 147 3.21 13.98 19.34
C TRP A 147 2.08 14.77 19.98
N THR A 148 2.41 15.88 20.69
CA THR A 148 1.42 16.65 21.47
C THR A 148 0.26 17.13 20.59
N LYS A 149 -0.97 16.81 20.97
CA LYS A 149 -2.26 17.05 20.28
C LYS A 149 -2.42 16.18 19.03
N VAL A 150 -1.35 15.97 18.28
CA VAL A 150 -1.36 15.35 16.95
C VAL A 150 -1.78 13.89 17.03
N VAL A 151 -1.13 13.12 17.91
CA VAL A 151 -1.38 11.68 18.02
C VAL A 151 -2.75 11.39 18.64
N LEU A 152 -3.17 12.16 19.64
CA LEU A 152 -4.51 12.01 20.23
C LEU A 152 -5.62 12.27 19.20
N GLU A 153 -5.49 13.34 18.41
CA GLU A 153 -6.46 13.65 17.34
C GLU A 153 -6.50 12.55 16.27
N ARG A 154 -5.32 12.08 15.81
CA ARG A 154 -5.21 11.01 14.83
C ARG A 154 -5.79 9.69 15.36
N SER A 155 -5.57 9.38 16.62
CA SER A 155 -6.13 8.19 17.29
C SER A 155 -7.65 8.22 17.34
N ILE A 156 -8.23 9.37 17.71
CA ILE A 156 -9.70 9.55 17.73
C ILE A 156 -10.28 9.44 16.31
N ASN A 157 -9.62 10.04 15.31
CA ASN A 157 -10.07 9.96 13.92
C ASN A 157 -9.97 8.53 13.34
N ALA A 158 -8.93 7.79 13.72
CA ALA A 158 -8.77 6.39 13.31
C ALA A 158 -9.90 5.51 13.88
N LEU A 159 -10.20 5.70 15.15
CA LEU A 159 -11.29 4.96 15.81
C LEU A 159 -12.65 5.29 15.19
N ASP A 160 -12.96 6.57 15.00
CA ASP A 160 -14.21 7.01 14.36
C ASP A 160 -14.40 6.42 12.95
N TRP A 161 -13.32 6.37 12.16
CA TRP A 161 -13.34 5.73 10.84
C TRP A 161 -13.70 4.26 10.93
N LEU A 162 -13.03 3.51 11.81
CA LEU A 162 -13.23 2.08 11.96
C LEU A 162 -14.65 1.77 12.47
N GLU A 163 -15.15 2.54 13.43
CA GLU A 163 -16.52 2.41 13.94
C GLU A 163 -17.56 2.66 12.85
N GLN A 164 -17.39 3.71 12.07
CA GLN A 164 -18.30 4.02 10.96
C GLN A 164 -18.30 2.98 9.86
N LYS A 165 -17.17 2.31 9.61
CA LYS A 165 -17.01 1.38 8.49
C LYS A 165 -17.30 -0.07 8.87
N PHE A 166 -16.93 -0.48 10.07
CA PHE A 166 -16.95 -1.89 10.46
C PHE A 166 -17.87 -2.20 11.64
N GLY A 167 -18.07 -1.25 12.56
CA GLY A 167 -18.93 -1.41 13.73
C GLY A 167 -18.26 -0.88 15.00
N ASN A 168 -19.04 -0.79 16.09
CA ASN A 168 -18.58 -0.20 17.35
C ASN A 168 -17.36 -0.95 17.90
N TYR A 169 -16.44 -0.20 18.47
CA TYR A 169 -15.29 -0.73 19.17
C TYR A 169 -15.71 -1.53 20.39
N SER A 170 -15.11 -2.68 20.63
CA SER A 170 -15.60 -3.64 21.63
C SER A 170 -15.00 -3.48 23.01
N TYR A 171 -14.00 -2.63 23.18
CA TYR A 171 -13.30 -2.43 24.44
C TYR A 171 -13.52 -1.01 25.00
N PRO A 172 -13.40 -0.83 26.33
CA PRO A 172 -13.68 0.46 26.99
C PRO A 172 -12.61 1.52 26.76
N GLN A 173 -11.43 1.16 26.32
CA GLN A 173 -10.32 2.10 26.08
C GLN A 173 -9.40 1.62 24.96
N ILE A 174 -8.61 2.56 24.42
CA ILE A 174 -7.47 2.28 23.58
C ILE A 174 -6.32 3.24 23.91
N THR A 175 -5.11 2.69 24.04
CA THR A 175 -3.90 3.47 24.33
C THR A 175 -2.95 3.42 23.13
N THR A 176 -2.53 4.58 22.66
CA THR A 176 -1.41 4.71 21.70
C THR A 176 -0.15 5.11 22.48
N THR A 177 0.92 4.35 22.31
CA THR A 177 2.18 4.65 23.02
C THR A 177 3.37 4.71 22.07
N ASP A 178 4.36 5.50 22.46
CA ASP A 178 5.65 5.53 21.82
C ASP A 178 6.36 4.19 21.92
N ARG A 179 6.99 3.78 20.82
CA ARG A 179 7.72 2.52 20.70
C ARG A 179 9.21 2.76 20.55
N ILE A 180 10.01 1.96 21.24
CA ILE A 180 11.49 2.01 21.15
C ILE A 180 12.06 1.56 19.80
N LYS A 181 11.24 0.96 18.93
CA LYS A 181 11.60 0.52 17.56
C LYS A 181 10.75 1.26 16.51
N SER A 182 11.21 1.26 15.28
CA SER A 182 10.42 1.72 14.14
C SER A 182 9.28 0.74 13.83
N GLY A 183 8.24 1.21 13.13
CA GLY A 183 7.03 0.45 12.84
C GLY A 183 6.02 0.53 13.98
N GLY A 184 5.01 -0.28 13.95
CA GLY A 184 3.99 -0.36 14.98
C GLY A 184 3.89 -1.75 15.61
N MET A 185 2.94 -1.90 16.55
CA MET A 185 2.56 -3.15 17.18
C MET A 185 1.19 -3.02 17.86
N GLU A 186 0.33 -3.97 17.68
CA GLU A 186 -1.13 -3.93 17.84
C GLU A 186 -1.67 -4.74 19.01
N TYR A 187 -1.08 -4.70 20.19
CA TYR A 187 -1.64 -5.44 21.33
C TYR A 187 -3.05 -4.95 21.69
N PRO A 188 -3.95 -5.85 22.12
CA PRO A 188 -5.30 -5.47 22.49
C PRO A 188 -5.35 -4.30 23.46
N MET A 189 -6.07 -3.23 23.10
CA MET A 189 -6.20 -1.97 23.84
C MET A 189 -4.88 -1.17 24.03
N LEU A 190 -3.74 -1.61 23.47
CA LEU A 190 -2.44 -0.94 23.62
C LEU A 190 -1.63 -1.05 22.32
N VAL A 191 -1.69 -0.05 21.47
CA VAL A 191 -0.87 0.03 20.26
C VAL A 191 0.43 0.79 20.52
N MET A 192 1.52 0.32 19.93
CA MET A 192 2.85 0.90 20.11
C MET A 192 3.35 1.44 18.77
N ASN A 193 3.61 2.74 18.66
CA ASN A 193 3.98 3.41 17.43
C ASN A 193 5.37 4.02 17.49
N GLY A 194 6.24 3.67 16.54
CA GLY A 194 7.60 4.23 16.46
C GLY A 194 7.65 5.67 15.92
N ARG A 195 6.52 6.24 15.50
CA ARG A 195 6.38 7.62 15.03
C ARG A 195 4.92 8.07 15.10
N ASP A 196 4.71 9.37 14.94
CA ASP A 196 3.41 10.05 14.96
C ASP A 196 2.56 9.86 13.68
N SER A 197 3.07 9.19 12.66
CA SER A 197 2.43 9.03 11.34
C SER A 197 0.98 8.57 11.42
N GLU A 198 0.06 9.33 10.83
CA GLU A 198 -1.37 9.01 10.81
C GLU A 198 -1.65 7.65 10.16
N GLY A 199 -1.02 7.38 9.02
CA GLY A 199 -1.17 6.08 8.36
C GLY A 199 -0.71 4.91 9.24
N LEU A 200 0.34 5.08 10.07
CA LEU A 200 0.75 4.06 11.02
C LEU A 200 -0.29 3.90 12.14
N ILE A 201 -0.79 4.99 12.71
CA ILE A 201 -1.81 4.93 13.77
C ILE A 201 -3.08 4.23 13.26
N VAL A 202 -3.55 4.59 12.06
CA VAL A 202 -4.74 3.97 11.43
C VAL A 202 -4.50 2.48 11.13
N HIS A 203 -3.27 2.11 10.80
CA HIS A 203 -2.89 0.72 10.57
C HIS A 203 -2.95 -0.08 11.88
N GLU A 204 -2.28 0.34 12.93
CA GLU A 204 -2.29 -0.36 14.21
C GLU A 204 -3.70 -0.44 14.84
N TYR A 205 -4.54 0.58 14.65
CA TYR A 205 -5.94 0.55 15.06
C TYR A 205 -6.76 -0.44 14.22
N GLY A 206 -6.42 -0.59 12.94
CA GLY A 206 -7.02 -1.60 12.06
C GLY A 206 -6.81 -3.02 12.57
N HIS A 207 -5.62 -3.35 13.01
CA HIS A 207 -5.29 -4.63 13.63
C HIS A 207 -6.13 -4.92 14.89
N ILE A 208 -6.46 -3.90 15.69
CA ILE A 208 -7.34 -4.14 16.84
C ILE A 208 -8.72 -4.63 16.39
N TYR A 209 -9.19 -4.21 15.22
CA TYR A 209 -10.43 -4.73 14.62
C TYR A 209 -10.25 -6.12 14.01
N PHE A 210 -9.20 -6.33 13.19
CA PHE A 210 -9.04 -7.51 12.33
C PHE A 210 -8.15 -8.60 12.92
N TYR A 211 -7.55 -8.34 14.10
CA TYR A 211 -6.88 -9.34 14.92
C TYR A 211 -7.31 -9.23 16.39
N GLY A 212 -7.27 -8.06 16.99
CA GLY A 212 -7.58 -7.86 18.40
C GLY A 212 -9.00 -8.26 18.80
N ILE A 213 -9.99 -8.00 17.93
CA ILE A 213 -11.41 -8.29 18.15
C ILE A 213 -11.85 -9.52 17.35
N ILE A 214 -11.46 -9.63 16.08
CA ILE A 214 -11.73 -10.79 15.23
C ILE A 214 -10.43 -11.59 15.10
N ALA A 215 -10.18 -12.49 16.04
CA ALA A 215 -8.88 -13.16 16.16
C ALA A 215 -8.70 -14.25 15.09
N ASN A 216 -7.76 -14.05 14.18
CA ASN A 216 -7.28 -15.03 13.22
C ASN A 216 -5.93 -15.61 13.64
N ASP A 217 -5.49 -16.67 12.99
CA ASP A 217 -4.15 -17.22 13.12
C ASP A 217 -3.18 -16.46 12.20
N GLU A 218 -2.43 -15.52 12.77
CA GLU A 218 -1.45 -14.72 12.00
C GLU A 218 -0.25 -15.53 11.52
N VAL A 219 0.00 -16.69 12.13
CA VAL A 219 1.07 -17.59 11.68
C VAL A 219 0.68 -18.24 10.35
N ASP A 220 -0.55 -18.73 10.24
CA ASP A 220 -1.00 -19.48 9.08
C ASP A 220 -1.77 -18.62 8.06
N GLU A 221 -2.46 -17.57 8.50
CA GLU A 221 -3.35 -16.75 7.69
C GLU A 221 -3.11 -15.24 7.88
N ALA A 222 -1.84 -14.81 7.91
CA ALA A 222 -1.45 -13.41 8.11
C ALA A 222 -2.18 -12.39 7.21
N TRP A 223 -2.67 -12.81 6.05
CA TRP A 223 -3.40 -11.94 5.13
C TRP A 223 -4.75 -11.45 5.67
N LEU A 224 -5.38 -12.22 6.58
CA LEU A 224 -6.65 -11.84 7.21
C LEU A 224 -6.49 -10.67 8.17
N ASP A 225 -5.34 -10.53 8.78
CA ASP A 225 -4.99 -9.38 9.60
C ASP A 225 -4.37 -8.28 8.75
N GLU A 226 -3.18 -8.50 8.23
CA GLU A 226 -2.37 -7.50 7.53
C GLU A 226 -3.02 -6.99 6.23
N GLY A 227 -3.70 -7.86 5.51
CA GLY A 227 -4.37 -7.51 4.26
C GLY A 227 -5.60 -6.63 4.48
N LEU A 228 -6.44 -6.98 5.45
CA LEU A 228 -7.62 -6.18 5.83
C LEU A 228 -7.19 -4.84 6.42
N THR A 229 -6.21 -4.87 7.30
CA THR A 229 -5.64 -3.66 7.92
C THR A 229 -5.00 -2.73 6.90
N THR A 230 -4.19 -3.24 5.97
CA THR A 230 -3.61 -2.42 4.89
C THR A 230 -4.70 -1.83 3.99
N ASN A 231 -5.72 -2.61 3.63
CA ASN A 231 -6.83 -2.14 2.78
C ASN A 231 -7.58 -0.97 3.42
N GLN A 232 -8.01 -1.11 4.67
CA GLN A 232 -8.74 -0.06 5.37
C GLN A 232 -7.87 1.19 5.59
N THR A 233 -6.57 1.02 5.87
CA THR A 233 -5.62 2.14 6.04
C THR A 233 -5.48 2.94 4.74
N THR A 234 -5.24 2.28 3.63
CA THR A 234 -5.14 2.92 2.31
C THR A 234 -6.44 3.63 1.95
N ASP A 235 -7.60 2.99 2.20
CA ASP A 235 -8.90 3.61 1.91
C ASP A 235 -9.18 4.84 2.81
N TYR A 236 -8.82 4.79 4.09
CA TYR A 236 -8.88 5.94 5.00
C TYR A 236 -8.03 7.10 4.47
N MET A 237 -6.77 6.85 4.17
CA MET A 237 -5.83 7.87 3.72
C MET A 237 -6.28 8.50 2.40
N MET A 238 -6.76 7.69 1.45
CA MET A 238 -7.32 8.19 0.19
C MET A 238 -8.61 8.99 0.37
N LYS A 239 -9.51 8.58 1.27
CA LYS A 239 -10.74 9.34 1.58
C LYS A 239 -10.46 10.67 2.26
N ARG A 240 -9.47 10.72 3.14
CA ARG A 240 -9.09 11.91 3.90
C ARG A 240 -8.31 12.92 3.06
N TYR A 241 -7.32 12.47 2.30
CA TYR A 241 -6.36 13.33 1.60
C TYR A 241 -6.49 13.31 0.07
N GLY A 242 -7.36 12.49 -0.49
CA GLY A 242 -7.51 12.27 -1.93
C GLY A 242 -6.66 11.11 -2.45
N ASP A 243 -6.73 10.86 -3.76
CA ASP A 243 -6.17 9.67 -4.40
C ASP A 243 -4.67 9.44 -4.15
N HIS A 244 -3.94 10.44 -3.68
CA HIS A 244 -2.51 10.30 -3.37
C HIS A 244 -2.24 9.76 -1.95
N GLY A 245 -3.23 9.68 -1.08
CA GLY A 245 -3.14 9.00 0.21
C GLY A 245 -2.23 9.63 1.27
N PHE A 246 -1.87 10.91 1.19
CA PHE A 246 -1.04 11.57 2.19
C PHE A 246 -1.36 13.06 2.36
N ASP A 247 -1.10 13.59 3.55
CA ASP A 247 -1.27 15.01 3.85
C ASP A 247 -0.20 15.85 3.17
N THR A 248 -0.61 16.67 2.21
CA THR A 248 0.31 17.55 1.44
C THR A 248 0.84 18.72 2.25
N ASP A 249 0.17 19.10 3.34
CA ASP A 249 0.58 20.24 4.17
C ASP A 249 1.82 19.90 5.02
N LEU A 250 2.09 18.61 5.24
CA LEU A 250 3.31 18.13 5.90
C LEU A 250 4.59 18.27 5.05
N TYR A 251 4.45 18.52 3.74
CA TYR A 251 5.59 18.65 2.83
C TYR A 251 5.89 20.12 2.55
N ASP A 252 6.77 20.73 3.34
CA ASP A 252 7.28 22.09 3.17
C ASP A 252 7.72 22.34 1.73
N GLY A 253 7.04 23.24 1.03
CA GLY A 253 7.36 23.58 -0.36
C GLY A 253 6.45 22.94 -1.42
N TYR A 254 5.59 21.97 -1.06
CA TYR A 254 4.63 21.39 -1.99
C TYR A 254 3.62 22.44 -2.49
N ASP A 255 3.21 23.36 -1.63
CA ASP A 255 2.30 24.48 -1.99
C ASP A 255 2.96 25.58 -2.81
N ARG A 256 4.30 25.64 -2.85
CA ARG A 256 5.05 26.63 -3.64
C ARG A 256 5.03 26.33 -5.14
N PHE A 257 4.80 25.07 -5.53
CA PHE A 257 4.65 24.69 -6.93
C PHE A 257 3.18 24.49 -7.27
N PRO A 258 2.70 25.03 -8.40
CA PRO A 258 1.32 24.86 -8.80
C PRO A 258 1.01 23.37 -8.97
N LYS A 259 0.15 22.79 -8.11
CA LYS A 259 -0.30 21.37 -8.14
C LYS A 259 -0.73 20.91 -9.55
N ARG A 260 -1.21 21.84 -10.39
CA ARG A 260 -1.59 21.58 -11.80
C ARG A 260 -0.43 21.16 -12.71
N PHE A 261 0.82 21.51 -12.35
CA PHE A 261 2.02 21.14 -13.12
C PHE A 261 2.77 19.96 -12.53
N TRP A 262 2.40 19.54 -11.31
CA TRP A 262 3.01 18.45 -10.59
C TRP A 262 1.91 17.53 -10.05
N PRO A 263 1.38 16.62 -10.86
CA PRO A 263 0.39 15.67 -10.39
C PRO A 263 1.00 14.76 -9.34
N LEU A 264 0.20 14.43 -8.34
CA LEU A 264 0.53 13.43 -7.35
C LEU A 264 0.27 12.04 -7.91
N GLU A 265 1.08 11.09 -7.50
CA GLU A 265 0.84 9.68 -7.80
C GLU A 265 -0.44 9.22 -7.08
N ASN A 266 -1.22 8.38 -7.74
CA ASN A 266 -2.35 7.71 -7.10
C ASN A 266 -1.81 6.55 -6.25
N ASP A 267 -2.17 6.49 -4.99
CA ASP A 267 -1.64 5.52 -4.02
C ASP A 267 -1.98 4.08 -4.41
N LEU A 268 -3.22 3.84 -4.83
CA LEU A 268 -3.64 2.54 -5.35
C LEU A 268 -2.82 2.10 -6.57
N HIS A 269 -2.52 3.02 -7.50
CA HIS A 269 -1.66 2.71 -8.65
C HIS A 269 -0.24 2.33 -8.24
N SER A 270 0.30 2.96 -7.19
CA SER A 270 1.62 2.64 -6.63
C SER A 270 1.66 1.21 -6.09
N ASP A 271 0.65 0.82 -5.31
CA ASP A 271 0.52 -0.53 -4.78
C ASP A 271 0.26 -1.58 -5.88
N GLN A 272 -0.58 -1.26 -6.85
CA GLN A 272 -0.77 -2.11 -8.02
C GLN A 272 0.54 -2.33 -8.79
N TRP A 273 1.37 -1.27 -8.99
CA TRP A 273 2.68 -1.43 -9.61
C TRP A 273 3.64 -2.28 -8.79
N ARG A 274 3.58 -2.19 -7.46
CA ARG A 274 4.35 -3.05 -6.55
C ARG A 274 3.96 -4.52 -6.72
N ALA A 275 2.67 -4.83 -6.62
CA ALA A 275 2.14 -6.17 -6.82
C ALA A 275 2.47 -6.74 -8.21
N ILE A 276 2.25 -5.96 -9.27
CA ILE A 276 2.52 -6.38 -10.65
C ILE A 276 4.00 -6.70 -10.86
N ARG A 277 4.92 -5.89 -10.32
CA ARG A 277 6.36 -6.19 -10.36
C ARG A 277 6.67 -7.52 -9.70
N PHE A 278 6.07 -7.79 -8.52
CA PHE A 278 6.24 -9.04 -7.81
C PHE A 278 5.65 -10.22 -8.58
N MET A 279 4.39 -10.16 -9.00
CA MET A 279 3.70 -11.21 -9.78
C MET A 279 4.46 -11.57 -11.06
N ARG A 280 5.04 -10.58 -11.73
CA ARG A 280 5.83 -10.78 -12.96
C ARG A 280 7.27 -11.23 -12.73
N SER A 281 7.78 -11.13 -11.52
CA SER A 281 9.15 -11.54 -11.21
C SER A 281 9.38 -13.05 -11.42
N GLY A 282 8.30 -13.83 -11.39
CA GLY A 282 8.34 -15.31 -11.40
C GLY A 282 8.65 -15.89 -10.01
N HIS A 283 8.53 -15.07 -8.98
CA HIS A 283 8.66 -15.43 -7.56
C HIS A 283 7.35 -15.24 -6.82
N ASP A 284 6.27 -15.04 -7.57
CA ASP A 284 4.93 -14.92 -7.03
C ASP A 284 4.52 -16.20 -6.30
N GLU A 285 3.84 -16.04 -5.20
CA GLU A 285 3.34 -17.10 -4.33
C GLU A 285 1.86 -16.84 -4.04
N ASN A 286 1.14 -17.89 -3.69
CA ASN A 286 -0.25 -17.75 -3.25
C ASN A 286 -0.33 -16.98 -1.92
N ILE A 287 -1.42 -16.26 -1.73
CA ILE A 287 -1.65 -15.42 -0.54
C ILE A 287 -1.85 -16.28 0.69
N SER A 288 -2.78 -17.25 0.61
CA SER A 288 -3.13 -18.14 1.71
C SER A 288 -2.07 -19.24 1.85
N ARG A 289 -1.14 -19.00 2.77
CA ARG A 289 -0.12 -19.98 3.20
C ARG A 289 0.55 -19.49 4.49
N PRO A 290 1.08 -20.42 5.30
CA PRO A 290 1.80 -20.07 6.51
C PRO A 290 2.93 -19.07 6.28
N SER A 291 3.01 -18.07 7.15
CA SER A 291 3.93 -16.93 7.04
C SER A 291 5.39 -17.34 6.92
N TYR A 292 5.82 -18.33 7.71
CA TYR A 292 7.18 -18.86 7.72
C TYR A 292 7.55 -19.68 6.48
N LEU A 293 6.58 -20.01 5.62
CA LEU A 293 6.80 -20.72 4.37
C LEU A 293 7.07 -19.81 3.17
N PHE A 294 6.86 -18.50 3.29
CA PHE A 294 7.24 -17.56 2.23
C PHE A 294 8.75 -17.59 1.97
N ASN A 295 9.15 -17.47 0.71
CA ASN A 295 10.55 -17.62 0.31
C ASN A 295 11.48 -16.57 0.92
N ASN A 296 10.96 -15.38 1.24
CA ASN A 296 11.70 -14.28 1.88
C ASN A 296 10.72 -13.17 2.33
N GLY A 297 11.20 -12.19 3.11
CA GLY A 297 10.39 -11.09 3.61
C GLY A 297 9.74 -10.22 2.51
N TYR A 298 10.32 -10.14 1.29
CA TYR A 298 9.67 -9.45 0.17
C TYR A 298 8.43 -10.21 -0.34
N ALA A 299 8.48 -11.54 -0.38
CA ALA A 299 7.33 -12.37 -0.71
C ALA A 299 6.27 -12.30 0.41
N TYR A 300 6.67 -12.36 1.68
CA TYR A 300 5.78 -12.14 2.83
C TYR A 300 5.07 -10.79 2.71
N SER A 301 5.80 -9.67 2.60
CA SER A 301 5.23 -8.33 2.49
C SER A 301 4.24 -8.17 1.31
N ASN A 302 4.50 -8.82 0.17
CA ASN A 302 3.55 -8.75 -0.94
C ASN A 302 2.31 -9.62 -0.73
N ASN A 303 2.44 -10.79 -0.12
CA ASN A 303 1.33 -11.75 0.01
C ASN A 303 0.52 -11.58 1.30
N ALA A 304 1.10 -11.07 2.39
CA ALA A 304 0.34 -10.74 3.59
C ALA A 304 -0.31 -9.34 3.51
N TYR A 305 0.34 -8.36 2.90
CA TYR A 305 -0.10 -6.94 2.88
C TYR A 305 -0.65 -6.49 1.52
N THR A 306 0.21 -6.38 0.50
CA THR A 306 -0.12 -5.65 -0.74
C THR A 306 -1.17 -6.38 -1.59
N LYS A 307 -0.98 -7.66 -1.88
CA LYS A 307 -1.92 -8.42 -2.74
C LYS A 307 -3.29 -8.60 -2.11
N PRO A 308 -3.44 -8.99 -0.82
CA PRO A 308 -4.77 -9.10 -0.22
C PRO A 308 -5.46 -7.74 -0.07
N SER A 309 -4.75 -6.66 0.22
CA SER A 309 -5.32 -5.31 0.17
C SER A 309 -5.90 -4.98 -1.20
N LEU A 310 -5.16 -5.28 -2.28
CA LEU A 310 -5.63 -5.09 -3.65
C LEU A 310 -6.78 -6.01 -4.04
N MET A 311 -6.80 -7.24 -3.54
CA MET A 311 -7.94 -8.16 -3.67
C MET A 311 -9.20 -7.53 -3.09
N LEU A 312 -9.12 -6.95 -1.91
CA LEU A 312 -10.26 -6.30 -1.25
C LEU A 312 -10.70 -5.02 -1.99
N PHE A 313 -9.77 -4.24 -2.57
CA PHE A 313 -10.13 -3.13 -3.45
C PHE A 313 -10.85 -3.60 -4.72
N GLU A 314 -10.45 -4.72 -5.34
CA GLU A 314 -11.17 -5.31 -6.47
C GLU A 314 -12.57 -5.81 -6.05
N LEU A 315 -12.69 -6.45 -4.87
CA LEU A 315 -13.98 -6.86 -4.33
C LEU A 315 -14.91 -5.66 -4.11
N LYS A 316 -14.37 -4.60 -3.50
CA LYS A 316 -15.09 -3.34 -3.28
C LYS A 316 -15.51 -2.68 -4.61
N TYR A 317 -14.65 -2.68 -5.62
CA TYR A 317 -14.97 -2.17 -6.96
C TYR A 317 -16.11 -2.97 -7.61
N PHE A 318 -16.10 -4.29 -7.46
CA PHE A 318 -17.14 -5.17 -7.99
C PHE A 318 -18.47 -5.03 -7.27
N LEU A 319 -18.47 -5.00 -5.93
CA LEU A 319 -19.69 -4.90 -5.12
C LEU A 319 -20.23 -3.47 -5.03
N GLY A 320 -19.36 -2.47 -5.16
CA GLY A 320 -19.61 -1.08 -4.82
C GLY A 320 -19.48 -0.82 -3.31
N ASP A 321 -19.12 0.43 -2.95
CA ASP A 321 -18.82 0.84 -1.57
C ASP A 321 -19.90 0.42 -0.56
N SER A 322 -21.17 0.67 -0.86
CA SER A 322 -22.28 0.38 0.06
C SER A 322 -22.40 -1.09 0.43
N LEU A 323 -22.38 -1.98 -0.56
CA LEU A 323 -22.54 -3.41 -0.32
C LEU A 323 -21.28 -4.01 0.31
N TYR A 324 -20.09 -3.56 -0.11
CA TYR A 324 -18.83 -3.98 0.46
C TYR A 324 -18.76 -3.69 1.96
N TYR A 325 -18.98 -2.43 2.37
CA TYR A 325 -18.92 -2.09 3.79
C TYR A 325 -20.03 -2.74 4.62
N ALA A 326 -21.22 -2.90 4.05
CA ALA A 326 -22.29 -3.62 4.75
C ALA A 326 -21.94 -5.10 4.98
N ALA A 327 -21.29 -5.75 4.01
CA ALA A 327 -20.78 -7.12 4.15
C ALA A 327 -19.67 -7.20 5.20
N MET A 328 -18.75 -6.23 5.23
CA MET A 328 -17.70 -6.16 6.25
C MET A 328 -18.26 -5.91 7.66
N GLN A 329 -19.28 -5.07 7.81
CA GLN A 329 -19.99 -4.88 9.07
C GLN A 329 -20.71 -6.15 9.52
N HIS A 330 -21.30 -6.92 8.59
CA HIS A 330 -21.88 -8.23 8.89
C HIS A 330 -20.81 -9.20 9.40
N TYR A 331 -19.66 -9.28 8.72
CA TYR A 331 -18.53 -10.10 9.15
C TYR A 331 -18.05 -9.73 10.56
N TYR A 332 -17.80 -8.45 10.81
CA TYR A 332 -17.39 -7.94 12.12
C TYR A 332 -18.41 -8.26 13.23
N THR A 333 -19.69 -8.00 12.98
CA THR A 333 -20.76 -8.26 13.98
C THR A 333 -20.92 -9.74 14.31
N LYS A 334 -20.82 -10.60 13.29
CA LYS A 334 -20.98 -12.05 13.42
C LYS A 334 -19.85 -12.69 14.23
N TRP A 335 -18.63 -12.18 14.04
CA TRP A 335 -17.41 -12.76 14.59
C TRP A 335 -16.75 -11.92 15.68
N ASN A 336 -17.43 -10.92 16.18
CA ASN A 336 -16.95 -10.08 17.28
C ASN A 336 -16.53 -10.92 18.50
N LEU A 337 -15.29 -10.71 18.98
CA LEU A 337 -14.65 -11.44 20.08
C LEU A 337 -14.66 -12.97 19.89
N LYS A 338 -14.35 -13.41 18.67
CA LYS A 338 -14.27 -14.84 18.31
C LYS A 338 -13.12 -15.08 17.36
N HIS A 339 -12.66 -16.35 17.35
CA HIS A 339 -11.70 -16.80 16.37
C HIS A 339 -12.31 -16.94 14.98
N VAL A 340 -11.54 -16.59 13.97
CA VAL A 340 -11.91 -16.69 12.55
C VAL A 340 -10.80 -17.36 11.75
N ASN A 341 -11.14 -17.73 10.53
CA ASN A 341 -10.24 -18.21 9.49
C ASN A 341 -10.75 -17.78 8.12
N GLU A 342 -10.01 -18.07 7.08
CA GLU A 342 -10.37 -17.78 5.70
C GLU A 342 -11.78 -18.21 5.32
N ILE A 343 -12.16 -19.42 5.67
CA ILE A 343 -13.50 -19.98 5.36
C ILE A 343 -14.59 -19.11 5.99
N ARG A 344 -14.44 -18.76 7.27
CA ARG A 344 -15.41 -17.93 8.00
C ARG A 344 -15.52 -16.51 7.43
N PHE A 345 -14.42 -15.95 6.94
CA PHE A 345 -14.43 -14.68 6.24
C PHE A 345 -15.22 -14.77 4.93
N ILE A 346 -14.87 -15.71 4.05
CA ILE A 346 -15.52 -15.90 2.75
C ILE A 346 -17.02 -16.19 2.92
N ASP A 347 -17.38 -17.17 3.76
CA ASP A 347 -18.77 -17.54 4.05
C ASP A 347 -19.59 -16.34 4.54
N SER A 348 -19.01 -15.46 5.36
CA SER A 348 -19.74 -14.30 5.89
C SER A 348 -20.01 -13.26 4.80
N ILE A 349 -19.06 -13.04 3.90
CA ILE A 349 -19.24 -12.13 2.76
C ILE A 349 -20.29 -12.70 1.80
N GLU A 350 -20.19 -13.97 1.44
CA GLU A 350 -21.13 -14.65 0.54
C GLU A 350 -22.56 -14.70 1.10
N GLU A 351 -22.70 -15.02 2.39
CA GLU A 351 -23.99 -15.01 3.08
C GLU A 351 -24.68 -13.65 2.99
N PHE A 352 -23.93 -12.57 3.21
CA PHE A 352 -24.49 -11.23 3.18
C PHE A 352 -24.81 -10.77 1.76
N VAL A 353 -23.92 -11.03 0.82
CA VAL A 353 -24.05 -10.64 -0.60
C VAL A 353 -25.11 -11.50 -1.30
N GLY A 354 -25.35 -12.72 -0.82
CA GLY A 354 -26.29 -13.69 -1.40
C GLY A 354 -25.77 -14.29 -2.71
N GLN A 355 -24.46 -14.39 -2.89
CA GLN A 355 -23.83 -14.90 -4.09
C GLN A 355 -22.54 -15.65 -3.74
N GLU A 356 -22.29 -16.79 -4.38
CA GLU A 356 -21.02 -17.50 -4.31
C GLU A 356 -19.91 -16.68 -4.99
N LEU A 357 -18.76 -16.50 -4.31
CA LEU A 357 -17.61 -15.73 -4.74
C LEU A 357 -16.33 -16.57 -4.86
N ASP A 358 -16.41 -17.88 -4.83
CA ASP A 358 -15.27 -18.79 -5.04
C ASP A 358 -14.48 -18.43 -6.31
N TRP A 359 -15.17 -18.06 -7.38
CA TRP A 359 -14.56 -17.64 -8.64
C TRP A 359 -13.66 -16.41 -8.47
N PHE A 360 -13.88 -15.62 -7.42
CA PHE A 360 -13.11 -14.43 -7.07
C PHE A 360 -11.98 -14.75 -6.09
N PHE A 361 -12.31 -15.39 -4.95
CA PHE A 361 -11.37 -15.65 -3.86
C PHE A 361 -10.34 -16.73 -4.18
N GLU A 362 -10.76 -17.89 -4.71
CA GLU A 362 -9.87 -19.02 -5.01
C GLU A 362 -8.67 -18.64 -5.91
N PRO A 363 -8.83 -17.90 -7.04
CA PRO A 363 -7.70 -17.49 -7.84
C PRO A 363 -6.73 -16.53 -7.15
N TRP A 364 -7.19 -15.71 -6.22
CA TRP A 364 -6.38 -14.77 -5.47
C TRP A 364 -5.62 -15.46 -4.34
N LEU A 365 -6.30 -16.25 -3.53
CA LEU A 365 -5.80 -16.80 -2.28
C LEU A 365 -4.91 -18.03 -2.50
N HIS A 366 -5.32 -18.96 -3.37
CA HIS A 366 -4.68 -20.27 -3.51
C HIS A 366 -3.87 -20.46 -4.78
N THR A 367 -3.82 -19.46 -5.66
CA THR A 367 -3.09 -19.56 -6.92
C THR A 367 -2.24 -18.34 -7.20
N THR A 368 -1.34 -18.46 -8.18
CA THR A 368 -0.60 -17.33 -8.76
C THR A 368 -1.19 -16.90 -10.11
N ARG A 369 -2.50 -17.13 -10.31
CA ARG A 369 -3.20 -16.69 -11.52
C ARG A 369 -3.33 -15.16 -11.53
N HIS A 370 -3.18 -14.56 -12.69
CA HIS A 370 -3.27 -13.11 -12.84
C HIS A 370 -4.27 -12.71 -13.92
N LEU A 371 -4.82 -11.52 -13.74
CA LEU A 371 -5.72 -10.87 -14.68
C LEU A 371 -4.91 -10.18 -15.76
N ASP A 372 -5.33 -10.32 -17.02
CA ASP A 372 -4.78 -9.58 -18.15
C ASP A 372 -5.76 -9.69 -19.33
N TYR A 373 -6.65 -8.73 -19.45
CA TYR A 373 -7.56 -8.64 -20.59
C TYR A 373 -6.98 -7.74 -21.67
N GLU A 374 -7.42 -7.94 -22.91
CA GLU A 374 -7.10 -7.05 -24.01
C GLU A 374 -8.32 -6.83 -24.92
N ILE A 375 -8.42 -5.67 -25.50
CA ILE A 375 -9.31 -5.41 -26.62
C ILE A 375 -8.63 -5.94 -27.89
N SER A 376 -9.03 -7.12 -28.33
CA SER A 376 -8.47 -7.78 -29.52
C SER A 376 -9.01 -7.23 -30.83
N SER A 377 -10.23 -6.67 -30.83
CA SER A 377 -10.83 -6.00 -31.99
C SER A 377 -11.88 -4.98 -31.57
N PHE A 378 -12.03 -3.93 -32.37
CA PHE A 378 -13.07 -2.93 -32.18
C PHE A 378 -13.66 -2.58 -33.56
N LYS A 379 -14.94 -2.92 -33.76
CA LYS A 379 -15.69 -2.56 -34.96
C LYS A 379 -16.90 -1.72 -34.58
N ARG A 380 -17.24 -0.78 -35.41
CA ARG A 380 -18.43 0.05 -35.27
C ARG A 380 -19.05 0.32 -36.62
N SER A 381 -20.37 0.29 -36.70
CA SER A 381 -21.15 0.59 -37.92
C SER A 381 -22.43 1.33 -37.56
N LEU A 382 -22.85 2.23 -38.41
CA LEU A 382 -24.13 2.88 -38.27
C LEU A 382 -25.23 1.93 -38.78
N ASN A 383 -26.28 1.68 -37.98
CA ASN A 383 -27.39 0.83 -38.35
C ASN A 383 -28.54 1.63 -38.97
N GLU A 384 -29.60 0.94 -39.40
CA GLU A 384 -30.77 1.55 -40.08
C GLU A 384 -31.57 2.51 -39.16
N GLU A 385 -31.45 2.36 -37.84
CA GLU A 385 -32.09 3.21 -36.83
C GLU A 385 -31.24 4.45 -36.50
N ASN A 386 -30.12 4.66 -37.18
CA ASN A 386 -29.16 5.73 -36.94
C ASN A 386 -28.42 5.61 -35.60
N ASN A 387 -28.35 4.40 -35.04
CA ASN A 387 -27.52 4.06 -33.87
C ASN A 387 -26.19 3.43 -34.31
N TRP A 388 -25.18 3.53 -33.49
CA TRP A 388 -23.89 2.90 -33.71
C TRP A 388 -23.85 1.52 -33.06
N ASP A 389 -23.78 0.48 -33.88
CA ASP A 389 -23.54 -0.89 -33.44
C ASP A 389 -22.05 -1.08 -33.17
N ILE A 390 -21.73 -1.57 -32.00
CA ILE A 390 -20.36 -1.86 -31.54
C ILE A 390 -20.19 -3.37 -31.43
N GLU A 391 -19.11 -3.87 -32.03
CA GLU A 391 -18.61 -5.22 -31.79
C GLU A 391 -17.20 -5.12 -31.19
N LEU A 392 -17.07 -5.45 -29.90
CA LEU A 392 -15.84 -5.42 -29.14
C LEU A 392 -15.37 -6.84 -28.90
N GLY A 393 -14.26 -7.25 -29.52
CA GLY A 393 -13.59 -8.51 -29.21
C GLY A 393 -12.71 -8.32 -27.98
N ILE A 394 -12.91 -9.16 -26.98
CA ILE A 394 -12.14 -9.17 -25.73
C ILE A 394 -11.44 -10.51 -25.62
N SER A 395 -10.16 -10.51 -25.34
CA SER A 395 -9.41 -11.73 -25.06
C SER A 395 -8.69 -11.64 -23.71
N SER A 396 -8.49 -12.78 -23.03
CA SER A 396 -7.68 -12.87 -21.82
C SER A 396 -6.30 -13.41 -22.16
N LYS A 397 -5.27 -12.71 -21.76
CA LYS A 397 -3.88 -13.17 -21.74
C LYS A 397 -3.52 -13.80 -20.39
N GLY A 398 -4.26 -13.43 -19.36
CA GLY A 398 -4.16 -13.97 -18.02
C GLY A 398 -4.96 -15.26 -17.84
N THR A 399 -4.89 -15.81 -16.64
CA THR A 399 -5.59 -17.05 -16.25
C THR A 399 -6.58 -16.85 -15.11
N ARG A 400 -6.66 -15.63 -14.56
CA ARG A 400 -7.71 -15.18 -13.67
C ARG A 400 -8.75 -14.39 -14.48
N PHE A 401 -10.00 -14.56 -14.15
CA PHE A 401 -11.12 -13.93 -14.82
C PHE A 401 -11.98 -13.19 -13.80
N MET A 402 -12.53 -12.04 -14.21
CA MET A 402 -13.52 -11.31 -13.43
C MET A 402 -14.40 -10.45 -14.34
N PRO A 403 -15.56 -9.98 -13.85
CA PRO A 403 -16.33 -8.96 -14.55
C PRO A 403 -15.54 -7.67 -14.72
N MET A 404 -15.74 -6.97 -15.83
CA MET A 404 -15.04 -5.72 -16.13
C MET A 404 -16.02 -4.61 -16.48
N LEU A 405 -15.78 -3.41 -15.94
CA LEU A 405 -16.46 -2.22 -16.40
C LEU A 405 -15.91 -1.80 -17.78
N VAL A 406 -16.81 -1.57 -18.73
CA VAL A 406 -16.50 -1.13 -20.10
C VAL A 406 -17.00 0.30 -20.25
N GLU A 407 -16.10 1.23 -20.54
CA GLU A 407 -16.44 2.61 -20.85
C GLU A 407 -16.37 2.85 -22.36
N THR A 408 -17.41 3.42 -22.93
CA THR A 408 -17.44 3.93 -24.30
C THR A 408 -17.49 5.45 -24.28
N VAL A 409 -16.46 6.10 -24.79
CA VAL A 409 -16.41 7.57 -24.90
C VAL A 409 -16.85 7.97 -26.32
N PHE A 410 -17.68 9.00 -26.40
CA PHE A 410 -18.25 9.54 -27.63
C PHE A 410 -17.49 10.77 -28.14
N ASP A 411 -17.80 11.17 -29.39
CA ASP A 411 -17.15 12.32 -30.04
C ASP A 411 -17.53 13.70 -29.43
N ASP A 412 -18.62 13.76 -28.66
CA ASP A 412 -19.01 14.92 -27.87
C ASP A 412 -18.40 14.98 -26.46
N GLY A 413 -17.56 13.99 -26.12
CA GLY A 413 -16.90 13.87 -24.81
C GLY A 413 -17.72 13.22 -23.71
N THR A 414 -19.00 12.87 -23.96
CA THR A 414 -19.81 12.07 -23.02
C THR A 414 -19.40 10.61 -23.06
N ASN A 415 -19.84 9.82 -22.09
CA ASN A 415 -19.54 8.39 -22.04
C ASN A 415 -20.78 7.56 -21.65
N ASP A 416 -20.68 6.26 -21.93
CA ASP A 416 -21.57 5.20 -21.46
C ASP A 416 -20.72 4.15 -20.76
N ARG A 417 -21.21 3.63 -19.62
CA ARG A 417 -20.52 2.62 -18.82
C ARG A 417 -21.43 1.43 -18.60
N ARG A 418 -20.86 0.21 -18.80
CA ARG A 418 -21.58 -1.05 -18.62
C ARG A 418 -20.66 -2.15 -18.12
N TRP A 419 -21.20 -3.05 -17.30
CA TRP A 419 -20.48 -4.24 -16.89
C TRP A 419 -20.52 -5.28 -18.02
N TRP A 420 -19.35 -5.85 -18.30
CA TRP A 420 -19.20 -7.04 -19.13
C TRP A 420 -18.86 -8.22 -18.21
N TRP A 421 -19.59 -9.32 -18.42
CA TRP A 421 -19.41 -10.56 -17.67
C TRP A 421 -18.98 -11.67 -18.62
N ASN A 422 -17.80 -12.26 -18.36
CA ASN A 422 -17.36 -13.45 -19.05
C ASN A 422 -17.96 -14.70 -18.36
N HIS A 423 -19.24 -14.90 -18.46
CA HIS A 423 -19.98 -15.98 -17.76
C HIS A 423 -19.48 -17.39 -18.01
N LEU A 424 -18.70 -17.61 -19.08
CA LEU A 424 -18.18 -18.93 -19.44
C LEU A 424 -16.66 -19.03 -19.21
N TRP A 425 -16.06 -18.04 -18.57
CA TRP A 425 -14.61 -17.98 -18.29
C TRP A 425 -13.77 -18.32 -19.52
N ARG A 426 -14.13 -17.73 -20.66
CA ARG A 426 -13.48 -17.98 -21.94
C ARG A 426 -12.30 -17.03 -22.15
N PHE A 427 -11.26 -17.54 -22.79
CA PHE A 427 -10.12 -16.71 -23.21
C PHE A 427 -10.45 -15.72 -24.34
N GLN A 428 -11.57 -15.90 -25.01
CA GLN A 428 -12.06 -15.00 -26.07
C GLN A 428 -13.56 -14.84 -25.96
N ASP A 429 -14.04 -13.60 -26.02
CA ASP A 429 -15.45 -13.26 -26.04
C ASP A 429 -15.70 -12.04 -26.93
N THR A 430 -16.97 -11.78 -27.25
CA THR A 430 -17.37 -10.62 -28.07
C THR A 430 -18.56 -9.94 -27.40
N LEU A 431 -18.36 -8.72 -26.93
CA LEU A 431 -19.42 -7.85 -26.43
C LEU A 431 -20.05 -7.07 -27.59
N ARG A 432 -21.40 -7.18 -27.76
CA ARG A 432 -22.18 -6.46 -28.76
C ARG A 432 -23.20 -5.57 -28.09
N TYR A 433 -23.26 -4.32 -28.55
CA TYR A 433 -24.24 -3.36 -28.07
C TYR A 433 -24.39 -2.19 -29.02
N SER A 434 -25.49 -1.44 -28.91
CA SER A 434 -25.75 -0.24 -29.70
C SER A 434 -25.79 0.99 -28.83
N VAL A 435 -25.36 2.12 -29.41
CA VAL A 435 -25.35 3.45 -28.75
C VAL A 435 -25.82 4.51 -29.73
N ASP A 436 -26.39 5.60 -29.25
CA ASP A 436 -26.96 6.69 -30.03
C ASP A 436 -25.92 7.67 -30.60
N LYS A 437 -24.73 7.71 -30.00
CA LYS A 437 -23.64 8.62 -30.33
C LYS A 437 -22.44 7.89 -30.93
N ARG A 438 -21.63 8.64 -31.68
CA ARG A 438 -20.45 8.08 -32.35
C ARG A 438 -19.36 7.71 -31.33
N PRO A 439 -19.01 6.42 -31.15
CA PRO A 439 -17.96 6.00 -30.25
C PRO A 439 -16.58 6.34 -30.82
N VAL A 440 -15.69 6.90 -29.98
CA VAL A 440 -14.32 7.28 -30.36
C VAL A 440 -13.24 6.51 -29.57
N ARG A 441 -13.59 6.00 -28.39
CA ARG A 441 -12.72 5.17 -27.58
C ARG A 441 -13.56 4.19 -26.77
N VAL A 442 -13.04 2.97 -26.61
CA VAL A 442 -13.56 1.99 -25.65
C VAL A 442 -12.41 1.56 -24.74
N THR A 443 -12.70 1.41 -23.45
CA THR A 443 -11.72 1.05 -22.42
C THR A 443 -12.34 0.03 -21.45
N LEU A 444 -11.61 -1.05 -21.17
CA LEU A 444 -11.88 -1.99 -20.08
C LEU A 444 -11.20 -1.45 -18.83
N ASP A 445 -11.85 -1.53 -17.67
CA ASP A 445 -11.38 -0.96 -16.42
C ASP A 445 -10.94 0.52 -16.56
N PRO A 446 -11.88 1.42 -16.89
CA PRO A 446 -11.57 2.82 -17.19
C PRO A 446 -10.99 3.58 -15.99
N ASP A 447 -11.23 3.09 -14.78
CA ASP A 447 -10.83 3.70 -13.51
C ASP A 447 -9.56 3.04 -12.94
N ALA A 448 -8.96 2.08 -13.66
CA ALA A 448 -7.74 1.34 -13.28
C ALA A 448 -7.82 0.73 -11.88
N GLN A 449 -8.97 0.17 -11.51
CA GLN A 449 -9.22 -0.40 -10.18
C GLN A 449 -8.72 -1.84 -10.05
N THR A 450 -8.49 -2.55 -11.17
CA THR A 450 -8.09 -3.94 -11.15
C THR A 450 -6.56 -4.11 -11.26
N VAL A 451 -6.06 -5.23 -10.77
CA VAL A 451 -4.64 -5.62 -10.94
C VAL A 451 -4.46 -6.36 -12.27
N ASP A 452 -5.00 -5.76 -13.34
CA ASP A 452 -4.71 -6.20 -14.70
C ASP A 452 -3.24 -5.92 -15.04
N LEU A 453 -2.54 -6.89 -15.60
CA LEU A 453 -1.10 -6.77 -15.83
C LEU A 453 -0.73 -5.68 -16.83
N ASP A 454 -1.55 -5.39 -17.84
CA ASP A 454 -1.19 -4.44 -18.89
C ASP A 454 -2.38 -3.59 -19.39
N LEU A 455 -2.71 -2.52 -18.70
CA LEU A 455 -3.82 -1.64 -19.11
C LEU A 455 -3.61 -0.94 -20.48
N ARG A 456 -2.44 -1.04 -21.11
CA ARG A 456 -2.23 -0.47 -22.47
C ARG A 456 -3.05 -1.19 -23.52
N ASN A 457 -3.32 -2.49 -23.33
CA ASN A 457 -4.12 -3.32 -24.24
C ASN A 457 -5.61 -3.31 -23.91
N ASN A 458 -6.00 -2.73 -22.75
CA ASN A 458 -7.39 -2.58 -22.29
C ASN A 458 -8.13 -1.43 -22.98
N THR A 459 -7.49 -0.67 -23.85
CA THR A 459 -8.11 0.48 -24.50
C THR A 459 -7.80 0.54 -25.98
N THR A 460 -8.79 0.96 -26.76
CA THR A 460 -8.59 1.20 -28.20
C THR A 460 -7.66 2.39 -28.47
N ARG A 461 -7.48 3.26 -27.48
CA ARG A 461 -6.59 4.43 -27.58
C ARG A 461 -6.14 4.87 -26.19
N MET A 462 -4.89 4.58 -25.85
CA MET A 462 -4.28 4.97 -24.59
C MET A 462 -4.28 6.49 -24.40
N LYS A 463 -4.65 6.97 -23.21
CA LYS A 463 -4.50 8.39 -22.82
C LYS A 463 -3.03 8.77 -22.83
N LYS A 464 -2.73 10.05 -23.13
CA LYS A 464 -1.37 10.59 -23.16
C LYS A 464 -1.33 11.85 -22.31
N ARG A 465 -0.34 11.92 -21.42
CA ARG A 465 -0.06 13.09 -20.62
C ARG A 465 1.30 13.66 -20.99
N VAL A 466 1.34 14.93 -21.33
CA VAL A 466 2.58 15.64 -21.63
C VAL A 466 2.87 16.64 -20.51
N MET A 467 4.05 16.53 -19.91
CA MET A 467 4.42 17.32 -18.73
C MET A 467 5.85 17.82 -18.85
N PHE A 468 6.17 18.89 -18.13
CA PHE A 468 7.53 19.31 -17.93
C PHE A 468 8.23 18.39 -16.92
N ASP A 469 9.47 18.01 -17.22
CA ASP A 469 10.28 17.14 -16.35
C ASP A 469 10.93 17.99 -15.24
N TRP A 470 10.26 18.02 -14.08
CA TRP A 470 10.79 18.68 -12.89
C TRP A 470 11.68 17.75 -12.08
N PRO A 471 12.80 18.22 -11.51
CA PRO A 471 13.58 17.41 -10.58
C PRO A 471 12.72 16.88 -9.42
N GLY A 472 12.76 15.57 -9.20
CA GLY A 472 11.98 14.90 -8.15
C GLY A 472 10.54 14.58 -8.52
N LEU A 473 10.11 14.84 -9.76
CA LEU A 473 8.81 14.39 -10.23
C LEU A 473 8.77 12.86 -10.29
N TRP A 474 7.84 12.28 -9.53
CA TRP A 474 7.53 10.86 -9.58
C TRP A 474 6.05 10.69 -9.88
N TYR A 475 5.73 10.26 -11.10
CA TYR A 475 4.34 10.08 -11.55
C TYR A 475 4.25 8.92 -12.52
N GLN A 476 3.66 7.81 -12.07
CA GLN A 476 3.53 6.57 -12.84
C GLN A 476 2.08 6.06 -12.87
N PRO A 477 1.15 6.75 -13.55
CA PRO A 477 -0.23 6.31 -13.66
C PRO A 477 -0.32 5.00 -14.44
N ARG A 478 -1.34 4.21 -14.15
CA ARG A 478 -1.61 2.96 -14.87
C ARG A 478 -2.44 3.15 -16.14
N ASP A 479 -3.25 4.19 -16.20
CA ASP A 479 -4.22 4.46 -17.27
C ASP A 479 -3.72 5.47 -18.33
N GLU A 480 -2.50 6.01 -18.15
CA GLU A 480 -1.92 7.02 -19.05
C GLU A 480 -0.48 6.69 -19.47
N MET A 481 -0.14 7.06 -20.69
CA MET A 481 1.25 7.12 -21.17
C MET A 481 1.82 8.50 -20.88
N VAL A 482 2.89 8.57 -20.09
CA VAL A 482 3.50 9.85 -19.69
C VAL A 482 4.64 10.23 -20.63
N TYR A 483 4.61 11.48 -21.10
CA TYR A 483 5.67 12.12 -21.87
C TYR A 483 6.22 13.28 -21.05
N LEU A 484 7.44 13.16 -20.58
CA LEU A 484 8.16 14.21 -19.89
C LEU A 484 9.08 14.95 -20.85
N TRP A 485 9.11 16.26 -20.80
CA TRP A 485 10.02 17.04 -21.62
C TRP A 485 10.77 18.07 -20.77
N SER A 486 12.03 18.33 -21.14
CA SER A 486 12.86 19.38 -20.52
C SER A 486 13.82 20.00 -21.55
N PRO A 487 14.25 21.26 -21.37
CA PRO A 487 15.40 21.78 -22.07
C PRO A 487 16.61 20.92 -21.77
N TYR A 488 17.45 20.72 -22.76
CA TYR A 488 18.69 19.99 -22.61
C TYR A 488 19.83 20.80 -23.21
N PHE A 489 20.95 20.87 -22.52
CA PHE A 489 22.15 21.59 -22.99
C PHE A 489 23.31 20.61 -22.99
N TYR A 490 24.00 20.57 -24.11
CA TYR A 490 25.22 19.79 -24.27
C TYR A 490 26.36 20.76 -24.63
N TYR A 491 27.49 20.59 -23.99
CA TYR A 491 28.71 21.33 -24.30
C TYR A 491 29.81 20.39 -24.77
N ASN A 492 30.30 20.57 -26.00
CA ASN A 492 31.43 19.85 -26.53
C ASN A 492 32.69 20.64 -26.24
N ALA A 493 33.51 20.14 -25.31
CA ALA A 493 34.73 20.84 -24.89
C ALA A 493 35.79 20.88 -25.99
N ASP A 494 35.89 19.84 -26.83
CA ASP A 494 36.89 19.76 -27.90
C ASP A 494 36.64 20.74 -29.04
N GLU A 495 35.40 21.03 -29.35
CA GLU A 495 34.99 21.97 -30.39
C GLU A 495 34.57 23.33 -29.80
N SER A 496 34.60 23.48 -28.46
CA SER A 496 34.10 24.65 -27.72
C SER A 496 32.67 25.05 -28.13
N ASP A 497 31.84 24.06 -28.47
CA ASP A 497 30.52 24.25 -29.07
C ASP A 497 29.40 24.01 -28.05
N ILE A 498 28.44 24.89 -27.99
CA ILE A 498 27.23 24.76 -27.18
C ILE A 498 26.10 24.25 -28.06
N ALA A 499 25.47 23.20 -27.64
CA ALA A 499 24.33 22.58 -28.36
C ALA A 499 23.06 22.59 -27.49
N PRO A 500 22.27 23.68 -27.53
CA PRO A 500 20.93 23.65 -26.91
C PRO A 500 20.02 22.65 -27.61
N GLY A 501 19.09 22.11 -26.85
CA GLY A 501 18.18 21.09 -27.36
C GLY A 501 17.01 20.77 -26.44
N ILE A 502 16.42 19.63 -26.67
CA ILE A 502 15.26 19.12 -25.96
C ILE A 502 15.50 17.65 -25.56
N ASN A 503 15.07 17.29 -24.37
CA ASN A 503 14.90 15.92 -23.91
C ASN A 503 13.41 15.59 -23.86
N ILE A 504 13.04 14.39 -24.30
CA ILE A 504 11.69 13.84 -24.21
C ILE A 504 11.80 12.41 -23.71
N ASP A 505 11.18 12.12 -22.57
CA ASP A 505 11.05 10.77 -22.02
C ASP A 505 9.61 10.30 -22.12
N ARG A 506 9.41 9.13 -22.73
CA ARG A 506 8.13 8.45 -22.82
C ARG A 506 8.16 7.26 -21.87
N ASN A 507 7.27 7.24 -20.87
CA ASN A 507 7.28 6.25 -19.80
C ASN A 507 5.90 5.61 -19.61
N TYR A 508 5.93 4.32 -19.27
CA TYR A 508 4.76 3.59 -18.78
C TYR A 508 5.20 2.63 -17.67
N GLY A 509 5.13 3.11 -16.42
CA GLY A 509 5.47 2.33 -15.23
C GLY A 509 6.75 1.49 -15.39
N PRO A 510 6.77 0.25 -14.89
CA PRO A 510 7.92 -0.64 -15.01
C PRO A 510 8.01 -1.39 -16.36
N TYR A 511 7.21 -1.04 -17.36
CA TYR A 511 7.13 -1.78 -18.61
C TYR A 511 7.97 -1.25 -19.73
N GLU A 512 8.04 0.07 -19.85
CA GLU A 512 8.82 0.69 -20.91
C GLU A 512 9.24 2.12 -20.57
N SER A 513 10.42 2.48 -21.05
CA SER A 513 10.90 3.84 -21.11
C SER A 513 11.60 4.07 -22.44
N THR A 514 11.45 5.28 -22.98
CA THR A 514 12.14 5.71 -24.20
C THR A 514 12.57 7.16 -24.03
N THR A 515 13.86 7.42 -24.09
CA THR A 515 14.44 8.75 -24.06
C THR A 515 14.84 9.18 -25.47
N PHE A 516 14.39 10.34 -25.88
CA PHE A 516 14.85 11.01 -27.10
C PHE A 516 15.43 12.37 -26.76
N ARG A 517 16.64 12.65 -27.26
CA ARG A 517 17.30 13.97 -27.17
C ARG A 517 17.66 14.45 -28.54
N ALA A 518 17.51 15.74 -28.79
CA ALA A 518 17.97 16.40 -30.00
C ALA A 518 18.63 17.73 -29.62
N ASN A 519 19.84 17.97 -30.12
CA ASN A 519 20.67 19.13 -29.81
C ASN A 519 21.19 19.74 -31.12
N TYR A 520 21.14 21.05 -31.23
CA TYR A 520 21.74 21.78 -32.36
C TYR A 520 22.98 22.50 -31.93
N ALA A 521 24.13 22.06 -32.41
CA ALA A 521 25.43 22.63 -32.16
C ALA A 521 25.57 23.97 -32.91
N MET A 522 25.81 25.05 -32.17
CA MET A 522 25.69 26.42 -32.69
C MET A 522 26.87 26.79 -33.60
N GLU A 523 28.10 26.40 -33.24
CA GLU A 523 29.29 26.71 -34.00
C GLU A 523 29.47 25.80 -35.23
N THR A 524 29.31 24.49 -35.00
CA THR A 524 29.48 23.50 -36.08
C THR A 524 28.24 23.32 -36.96
N GLN A 525 27.12 23.92 -36.59
CA GLN A 525 25.81 23.84 -37.29
C GLN A 525 25.36 22.41 -37.56
N LYS A 526 25.59 21.48 -36.59
CA LYS A 526 25.23 20.07 -36.70
C LYS A 526 24.11 19.75 -35.74
N LEU A 527 23.22 18.83 -36.17
CA LEU A 527 22.22 18.23 -35.35
C LEU A 527 22.79 16.93 -34.76
N TYR A 528 22.86 16.88 -33.44
CA TYR A 528 23.15 15.65 -32.71
C TYR A 528 21.86 15.09 -32.11
N TRP A 529 21.79 13.78 -32.00
CA TRP A 529 20.64 13.14 -31.41
C TRP A 529 21.01 11.88 -30.63
N TYR A 530 20.16 11.53 -29.70
CA TYR A 530 20.23 10.32 -28.88
C TYR A 530 18.83 9.73 -28.74
N LEU A 531 18.71 8.43 -28.97
CA LEU A 531 17.51 7.65 -28.75
C LEU A 531 17.94 6.42 -27.97
N SER A 532 17.30 6.15 -26.83
CA SER A 532 17.44 4.89 -26.13
C SER A 532 16.12 4.49 -25.50
N GLY A 533 15.99 3.22 -25.22
CA GLY A 533 14.83 2.74 -24.50
C GLY A 533 14.91 1.28 -24.16
N TRP A 534 14.00 0.89 -23.34
CA TRP A 534 13.81 -0.50 -22.96
C TRP A 534 12.32 -0.82 -22.88
N ARG A 535 11.98 -2.07 -23.15
CA ARG A 535 10.64 -2.59 -23.03
C ARG A 535 10.67 -4.00 -22.46
N GLN A 536 9.91 -4.22 -21.39
CA GLN A 536 9.72 -5.57 -20.84
C GLN A 536 8.67 -6.33 -21.65
N SER A 537 8.96 -7.58 -21.96
CA SER A 537 7.99 -8.50 -22.55
C SER A 537 7.03 -9.03 -21.48
N VAL A 538 5.73 -8.83 -21.69
CA VAL A 538 4.69 -9.30 -20.77
C VAL A 538 4.34 -10.76 -21.06
N HIS A 539 4.13 -11.13 -22.31
CA HIS A 539 3.53 -12.41 -22.70
C HIS A 539 4.48 -13.37 -23.42
N HIS A 540 5.18 -12.89 -24.46
CA HIS A 540 5.90 -13.79 -25.36
C HIS A 540 7.20 -14.33 -24.77
N PHE A 541 7.91 -13.50 -24.01
CA PHE A 541 9.15 -13.88 -23.33
C PHE A 541 9.12 -13.32 -21.90
N PRO A 542 8.34 -13.89 -20.98
CA PRO A 542 8.22 -13.36 -19.64
C PRO A 542 9.60 -13.24 -18.97
N ARG A 543 9.80 -12.18 -18.18
CA ARG A 543 11.08 -11.82 -17.55
C ARG A 543 12.22 -11.52 -18.55
N SER A 544 11.87 -11.05 -19.74
CA SER A 544 12.84 -10.54 -20.70
C SER A 544 12.65 -9.04 -20.90
N THR A 545 13.78 -8.35 -21.11
CA THR A 545 13.79 -6.93 -21.43
C THR A 545 14.49 -6.76 -22.76
N PHE A 546 13.87 -6.02 -23.63
CA PHE A 546 14.44 -5.58 -24.90
C PHE A 546 14.96 -4.16 -24.75
N TYR A 547 16.22 -3.94 -25.05
CA TYR A 547 16.89 -2.66 -25.07
C TYR A 547 17.17 -2.26 -26.52
N PHE A 548 17.12 -0.96 -26.79
CA PHE A 548 17.54 -0.38 -28.06
C PHE A 548 18.16 0.99 -27.83
N TRP A 549 19.14 1.34 -28.66
CA TRP A 549 19.77 2.64 -28.63
C TRP A 549 20.26 3.05 -30.01
N GLY A 550 20.41 4.34 -30.20
CA GLY A 550 21.06 4.94 -31.35
C GLY A 550 21.43 6.37 -31.03
N PHE A 551 22.57 6.81 -31.49
CA PHE A 551 22.98 8.19 -31.33
C PHE A 551 23.95 8.64 -32.42
N ASP A 552 23.95 9.95 -32.64
CA ASP A 552 24.93 10.65 -33.45
C ASP A 552 25.49 11.80 -32.60
N ARG A 553 26.75 11.68 -32.22
CA ARG A 553 27.48 12.62 -31.39
C ARG A 553 28.81 12.98 -32.06
N PRO A 554 29.54 14.03 -31.60
CA PRO A 554 30.85 14.31 -32.11
C PRO A 554 31.77 13.09 -32.08
N GLY A 555 32.29 12.69 -33.23
CA GLY A 555 33.20 11.55 -33.38
C GLY A 555 32.57 10.15 -33.33
N VAL A 556 31.33 9.99 -32.91
CA VAL A 556 30.72 8.66 -32.77
C VAL A 556 29.29 8.63 -33.29
N ARG A 557 28.99 7.62 -34.13
CA ARG A 557 27.65 7.23 -34.51
C ARG A 557 27.48 5.75 -34.22
N GLU A 558 26.44 5.41 -33.48
CA GLU A 558 26.18 4.03 -33.09
C GLU A 558 24.69 3.70 -33.06
N PHE A 559 24.36 2.45 -33.34
CA PHE A 559 23.03 1.86 -33.23
C PHE A 559 23.16 0.46 -32.65
N GLY A 560 22.26 0.09 -31.78
CA GLY A 560 22.26 -1.25 -31.21
C GLY A 560 20.93 -1.68 -30.63
N SER A 561 20.83 -2.95 -30.38
CA SER A 561 19.75 -3.53 -29.59
C SER A 561 20.24 -4.78 -28.86
N GLU A 562 19.60 -5.07 -27.72
CA GLU A 562 19.89 -6.19 -26.88
C GLU A 562 18.61 -6.77 -26.30
N ILE A 563 18.56 -8.09 -26.16
CA ILE A 563 17.57 -8.80 -25.38
C ILE A 563 18.25 -9.42 -24.17
N GLU A 564 17.72 -9.12 -23.00
CA GLU A 564 18.14 -9.75 -21.75
C GLU A 564 17.01 -10.66 -21.25
N LYS A 565 17.36 -11.86 -20.83
CA LYS A 565 16.46 -12.82 -20.18
C LYS A 565 17.02 -13.22 -18.83
N LYS A 566 16.22 -13.00 -17.76
CA LYS A 566 16.58 -13.44 -16.41
C LYS A 566 15.71 -14.60 -15.97
N TRP A 567 16.32 -15.55 -15.31
CA TRP A 567 15.63 -16.64 -14.62
C TRP A 567 16.39 -17.12 -13.40
N ASN A 568 15.65 -17.54 -12.41
CA ASN A 568 16.14 -18.20 -11.20
C ASN A 568 15.06 -19.17 -10.75
N ARG A 569 15.44 -20.14 -9.95
CA ARG A 569 14.51 -21.16 -9.48
C ARG A 569 13.74 -20.68 -8.26
N VAL A 570 14.42 -19.97 -7.35
CA VAL A 570 13.86 -19.38 -6.15
C VAL A 570 14.58 -18.07 -5.86
N TYR A 571 13.84 -16.97 -5.67
CA TYR A 571 14.41 -15.66 -5.39
C TYR A 571 15.21 -15.67 -4.06
N GLY A 572 16.39 -15.07 -4.08
CA GLY A 572 17.25 -14.99 -2.90
C GLY A 572 17.89 -16.31 -2.45
N ARG A 573 17.37 -17.48 -2.90
CA ARG A 573 17.87 -18.81 -2.51
C ARG A 573 18.66 -19.53 -3.61
N THR A 574 18.46 -19.14 -4.86
CA THR A 574 19.19 -19.70 -6.00
C THR A 574 19.84 -18.59 -6.82
N PRO A 575 21.00 -18.85 -7.46
CA PRO A 575 21.61 -17.87 -8.35
C PRO A 575 20.65 -17.44 -9.45
N THR A 576 20.63 -16.14 -9.73
CA THR A 576 19.96 -15.61 -10.91
C THR A 576 20.82 -15.88 -12.13
N HIS A 577 20.25 -16.54 -13.13
CA HIS A 577 20.89 -16.72 -14.42
C HIS A 577 20.42 -15.62 -15.36
N THR A 578 21.35 -14.96 -16.03
CA THR A 578 21.06 -13.95 -17.04
C THR A 578 21.66 -14.40 -18.37
N PHE A 579 20.86 -14.35 -19.40
CA PHE A 579 21.32 -14.46 -20.78
C PHE A 579 21.05 -13.12 -21.45
N ALA A 580 22.08 -12.53 -22.06
CA ALA A 580 21.96 -11.34 -22.87
C ALA A 580 22.54 -11.63 -24.26
N ALA A 581 21.84 -11.19 -25.29
CA ALA A 581 22.30 -11.25 -26.66
C ALA A 581 21.91 -9.96 -27.38
N GLY A 582 22.86 -9.36 -28.07
CA GLY A 582 22.63 -8.11 -28.75
C GLY A 582 23.59 -7.91 -29.93
N PHE A 583 23.34 -6.89 -30.69
CA PHE A 583 24.25 -6.42 -31.71
C PHE A 583 24.32 -4.89 -31.65
N TYR A 584 25.44 -4.35 -32.05
CA TYR A 584 25.58 -2.93 -32.35
C TYR A 584 26.40 -2.73 -33.62
N VAL A 585 26.14 -1.60 -34.27
CA VAL A 585 26.87 -1.16 -35.46
C VAL A 585 27.37 0.24 -35.18
N GLN A 586 28.67 0.44 -35.36
CA GLN A 586 29.33 1.72 -35.16
C GLN A 586 29.91 2.23 -36.47
N PRO A 587 29.08 2.89 -37.33
CA PRO A 587 29.52 3.33 -38.66
C PRO A 587 30.61 4.42 -38.63
N GLN A 588 30.74 5.13 -37.50
CA GLN A 588 31.74 6.16 -37.35
C GLN A 588 32.31 6.13 -35.94
N TYR A 589 33.63 6.07 -35.83
CA TYR A 589 34.36 6.19 -34.58
C TYR A 589 35.66 6.98 -34.79
N ASP A 590 35.80 8.07 -34.06
CA ASP A 590 37.02 8.86 -33.99
C ASP A 590 37.44 8.96 -32.52
N ALA A 591 38.46 8.20 -32.13
CA ALA A 591 38.93 8.13 -30.75
C ALA A 591 39.44 9.46 -30.16
N LYS A 592 39.74 10.44 -31.00
CA LYS A 592 40.20 11.78 -30.57
C LYS A 592 39.01 12.70 -30.28
N ARG A 593 37.81 12.39 -30.80
CA ARG A 593 36.60 13.22 -30.68
C ARG A 593 35.45 12.50 -29.95
N ALA A 594 35.63 11.24 -29.65
CA ALA A 594 34.63 10.46 -28.94
C ALA A 594 34.64 10.82 -27.45
N GLU A 595 33.58 11.44 -26.97
CA GLU A 595 33.36 11.67 -25.54
C GLU A 595 32.84 10.39 -24.86
N PRO A 596 33.23 10.11 -23.60
CA PRO A 596 32.69 8.99 -22.84
C PRO A 596 31.15 9.12 -22.66
N LEU A 597 30.49 7.97 -22.59
CA LEU A 597 29.06 7.83 -22.38
C LEU A 597 28.60 8.34 -21.01
#